data_8dbe325396c636ef34bda3b69809c24b
#
_entry.id   8dbe325396c636ef34bda3b69809c24b
#
_cell.length_a   1.000
_cell.length_b   1.000
_cell.length_c   1.000
_cell.angle_alpha   90.00
_cell.angle_beta   90.00
_cell.angle_gamma   90.00
#
_symmetry.space_group_name_H-M   'P 1'
#
loop_
_entity.id
_entity.type
_entity.pdbx_description
1 polymer ?
#
loop_
_entity_poly.entity_id
_entity_poly.type
_entity_poly.pdbx_seq_one_letter_code
_entity_poly.pdbx_strand_id
1 'polypeptide(L)'
;NKGLVIPVVYNSSAYENVSTVKMLDGLVDVYLPDMKYIDSRLSAEYSKAPDYADVAKAAIHEMVRQTGKPEFFIEDDELVKSGRVEAGIMKKGVIVRHLVLPGTTKDSKAVIKYLLDTYGDEIYISIMSQYTPFERLKKHPLLSRKVTRKEYNSVVDYAIDCGINNGFIQEGDVAEESFIPEFDYEGI
;
A
#
# COMPACT_ATOMS: atom_id res chain seq x y z
N ASN A 1 23.55 -4.34 11.64
CA ASN A 1 23.43 -5.07 10.34
C ASN A 1 24.80 -5.32 9.73
N LYS A 2 25.53 -6.31 10.23
CA LYS A 2 26.81 -6.70 9.61
C LYS A 2 26.50 -7.67 8.47
N GLY A 3 26.31 -7.16 7.25
CA GLY A 3 26.31 -7.98 6.04
C GLY A 3 25.12 -7.89 5.10
N LEU A 4 23.94 -7.39 5.52
CA LEU A 4 22.82 -7.20 4.61
C LEU A 4 23.00 -5.84 3.90
N VAL A 5 23.12 -5.88 2.58
CA VAL A 5 23.35 -4.68 1.73
C VAL A 5 22.12 -4.32 0.90
N ILE A 6 21.12 -5.19 0.87
CA ILE A 6 19.82 -4.95 0.20
C ILE A 6 18.84 -4.33 1.18
N PRO A 7 17.88 -3.49 0.72
CA PRO A 7 16.86 -2.91 1.58
C PRO A 7 15.97 -3.96 2.25
N VAL A 8 15.68 -3.73 3.52
CA VAL A 8 14.67 -4.49 4.27
C VAL A 8 13.31 -3.87 4.03
N VAL A 9 12.40 -4.66 3.46
CA VAL A 9 11.03 -4.22 3.15
C VAL A 9 10.06 -4.81 4.16
N TYR A 10 9.24 -3.96 4.79
CA TYR A 10 8.20 -4.37 5.74
C TYR A 10 6.80 -4.14 5.14
N ASN A 11 6.11 -5.23 4.84
CA ASN A 11 4.76 -5.24 4.30
C ASN A 11 3.73 -5.43 5.42
N SER A 12 2.74 -4.53 5.52
CA SER A 12 1.80 -4.50 6.64
C SER A 12 0.42 -4.01 6.22
N SER A 13 -0.60 -4.45 6.95
CA SER A 13 -1.95 -3.89 6.85
C SER A 13 -2.09 -2.48 7.44
N ALA A 14 -1.03 -1.93 8.01
CA ALA A 14 -0.97 -0.73 8.83
C ALA A 14 -1.85 -0.75 10.11
N TYR A 15 -2.57 -1.82 10.38
CA TYR A 15 -3.34 -1.96 11.62
C TYR A 15 -2.42 -2.46 12.74
N GLU A 16 -1.53 -1.57 13.19
CA GLU A 16 -0.43 -1.89 14.09
C GLU A 16 -0.29 -0.89 15.24
N ASN A 17 0.18 -1.39 16.38
CA ASN A 17 0.54 -0.52 17.49
C ASN A 17 1.76 0.35 17.11
N VAL A 18 1.65 1.65 17.27
CA VAL A 18 2.75 2.59 17.03
C VAL A 18 4.01 2.25 17.82
N SER A 19 3.85 1.71 19.05
CA SER A 19 4.98 1.25 19.85
C SER A 19 5.75 0.10 19.18
N THR A 20 5.06 -0.81 18.51
CA THR A 20 5.69 -1.89 17.73
C THR A 20 6.42 -1.32 16.52
N VAL A 21 5.78 -0.41 15.78
CA VAL A 21 6.43 0.24 14.63
C VAL A 21 7.68 0.99 15.06
N LYS A 22 7.66 1.67 16.21
CA LYS A 22 8.85 2.36 16.78
C LYS A 22 10.02 1.42 17.06
N MET A 23 9.77 0.17 17.42
CA MET A 23 10.84 -0.83 17.64
C MET A 23 11.56 -1.24 16.34
N LEU A 24 10.97 -0.93 15.17
CA LEU A 24 11.54 -1.21 13.85
C LEU A 24 12.44 -0.07 13.33
N ASP A 25 12.55 1.04 14.06
CA ASP A 25 13.38 2.19 13.67
C ASP A 25 14.84 1.77 13.46
N GLY A 26 15.38 2.07 12.27
CA GLY A 26 16.72 1.68 11.85
C GLY A 26 16.89 0.20 11.43
N LEU A 27 15.80 -0.59 11.43
CA LEU A 27 15.81 -1.99 10.97
C LEU A 27 15.13 -2.15 9.60
N VAL A 28 14.16 -1.32 9.29
CA VAL A 28 13.38 -1.33 8.05
C VAL A 28 13.75 -0.14 7.20
N ASP A 29 14.00 -0.38 5.93
CA ASP A 29 14.36 0.64 4.95
C ASP A 29 13.13 1.10 4.16
N VAL A 30 12.26 0.18 3.78
CA VAL A 30 11.06 0.48 2.99
C VAL A 30 9.82 -0.11 3.65
N TYR A 31 8.84 0.74 3.94
CA TYR A 31 7.54 0.31 4.42
C TYR A 31 6.53 0.23 3.29
N LEU A 32 5.75 -0.86 3.26
CA LEU A 32 4.61 -1.08 2.34
C LEU A 32 3.31 -1.21 3.12
N PRO A 33 2.82 -0.15 3.79
CA PRO A 33 1.56 -0.21 4.52
C PRO A 33 0.36 -0.17 3.58
N ASP A 34 -0.72 -0.86 3.96
CA ASP A 34 -2.03 -0.67 3.32
C ASP A 34 -2.80 0.47 4.01
N MET A 35 -3.43 1.35 3.25
CA MET A 35 -4.49 2.24 3.73
C MET A 35 -5.80 1.81 3.09
N LYS A 36 -6.56 0.95 3.80
CA LYS A 36 -7.71 0.24 3.22
C LYS A 36 -8.99 1.08 3.22
N TYR A 37 -9.24 1.83 4.29
CA TYR A 37 -10.48 2.55 4.53
C TYR A 37 -10.23 3.86 5.29
N ILE A 38 -11.09 4.84 5.04
CA ILE A 38 -11.30 6.01 5.91
C ILE A 38 -12.63 5.88 6.65
N ASP A 39 -13.68 5.33 6.00
CA ASP A 39 -15.00 5.15 6.61
C ASP A 39 -14.97 4.00 7.63
N SER A 40 -15.21 4.33 8.91
CA SER A 40 -15.25 3.37 10.01
C SER A 40 -16.34 2.31 9.87
N ARG A 41 -17.41 2.59 9.12
CA ARG A 41 -18.48 1.62 8.85
C ARG A 41 -17.98 0.54 7.90
N LEU A 42 -17.23 0.92 6.85
CA LEU A 42 -16.64 -0.04 5.92
C LEU A 42 -15.60 -0.90 6.62
N SER A 43 -14.72 -0.30 7.42
CA SER A 43 -13.71 -1.05 8.16
C SER A 43 -14.32 -1.98 9.23
N ALA A 44 -15.39 -1.56 9.91
CA ALA A 44 -16.15 -2.42 10.83
C ALA A 44 -16.82 -3.58 10.10
N GLU A 45 -17.44 -3.32 8.95
CA GLU A 45 -18.16 -4.34 8.18
C GLU A 45 -17.22 -5.36 7.57
N TYR A 46 -16.17 -4.90 6.86
CA TYR A 46 -15.30 -5.74 6.03
C TYR A 46 -14.12 -6.35 6.80
N SER A 47 -13.61 -5.64 7.80
CA SER A 47 -12.40 -6.05 8.54
C SER A 47 -12.62 -6.24 10.05
N LYS A 48 -13.82 -5.96 10.57
CA LYS A 48 -14.12 -6.00 12.01
C LYS A 48 -13.25 -5.08 12.87
N ALA A 49 -12.77 -3.99 12.27
CA ALA A 49 -11.85 -3.02 12.86
C ALA A 49 -12.42 -1.59 12.71
N PRO A 50 -13.38 -1.15 13.53
CA PRO A 50 -14.03 0.15 13.38
C PRO A 50 -13.08 1.34 13.55
N ASP A 51 -11.97 1.15 14.25
CA ASP A 51 -10.90 2.12 14.51
C ASP A 51 -9.73 2.03 13.50
N TYR A 52 -9.87 1.22 12.44
CA TYR A 52 -8.80 0.96 11.46
C TYR A 52 -8.15 2.25 10.96
N ALA A 53 -8.96 3.23 10.55
CA ALA A 53 -8.44 4.45 9.95
C ALA A 53 -7.50 5.22 10.90
N ASP A 54 -7.86 5.33 12.17
CA ASP A 54 -7.06 6.07 13.15
C ASP A 54 -5.77 5.33 13.50
N VAL A 55 -5.85 4.00 13.66
CA VAL A 55 -4.68 3.14 13.90
C VAL A 55 -3.73 3.17 12.71
N ALA A 56 -4.25 2.99 11.49
CA ALA A 56 -3.44 2.99 10.28
C ALA A 56 -2.76 4.33 10.02
N LYS A 57 -3.47 5.44 10.22
CA LYS A 57 -2.90 6.80 10.10
C LYS A 57 -1.73 6.99 11.07
N ALA A 58 -1.88 6.58 12.32
CA ALA A 58 -0.84 6.71 13.32
C ALA A 58 0.39 5.84 13.00
N ALA A 59 0.17 4.60 12.52
CA ALA A 59 1.25 3.71 12.11
C ALA A 59 1.99 4.24 10.87
N ILE A 60 1.26 4.67 9.83
CA ILE A 60 1.87 5.24 8.61
C ILE A 60 2.65 6.50 8.93
N HIS A 61 2.12 7.38 9.80
CA HIS A 61 2.84 8.57 10.23
C HIS A 61 4.19 8.25 10.88
N GLU A 62 4.23 7.23 11.74
CA GLU A 62 5.48 6.76 12.35
C GLU A 62 6.43 6.16 11.31
N MET A 63 5.94 5.39 10.33
CA MET A 63 6.75 4.83 9.25
C MET A 63 7.40 5.92 8.40
N VAL A 64 6.64 6.97 8.04
CA VAL A 64 7.16 8.14 7.31
C VAL A 64 8.19 8.90 8.15
N ARG A 65 7.95 9.07 9.46
CA ARG A 65 8.93 9.69 10.36
C ARG A 65 10.29 8.95 10.35
N GLN A 66 10.26 7.62 10.30
CA GLN A 66 11.48 6.79 10.34
C GLN A 66 12.26 6.82 9.03
N THR A 67 11.56 6.83 7.91
CA THR A 67 12.21 6.73 6.60
C THR A 67 12.52 8.11 5.99
N GLY A 68 11.71 9.12 6.28
CA GLY A 68 11.79 10.42 5.61
C GLY A 68 11.35 10.33 4.14
N LYS A 69 11.87 11.23 3.31
CA LYS A 69 11.57 11.27 1.87
C LYS A 69 12.07 10.02 1.15
N PRO A 70 11.36 9.60 0.08
CA PRO A 70 11.79 8.47 -0.72
C PRO A 70 13.17 8.66 -1.35
N GLU A 71 14.02 7.65 -1.22
CA GLU A 71 15.32 7.57 -1.87
C GLU A 71 15.39 6.35 -2.77
N PHE A 72 16.07 6.47 -3.91
CA PHE A 72 16.25 5.39 -4.89
C PHE A 72 17.72 5.13 -5.15
N PHE A 73 18.04 3.90 -5.54
CA PHE A 73 19.37 3.59 -6.07
C PHE A 73 19.55 4.26 -7.43
N ILE A 74 20.68 4.92 -7.59
CA ILE A 74 21.07 5.58 -8.83
C ILE A 74 22.26 4.85 -9.47
N GLU A 75 22.54 5.11 -10.75
CA GLU A 75 23.61 4.45 -11.51
C GLU A 75 25.01 4.58 -10.84
N ASP A 76 25.21 5.66 -10.09
CA ASP A 76 26.48 5.92 -9.41
C ASP A 76 26.65 5.17 -8.08
N ASP A 77 25.59 4.56 -7.52
CA ASP A 77 25.69 3.76 -6.31
C ASP A 77 26.59 2.53 -6.51
N GLU A 78 27.46 2.23 -5.55
CA GLU A 78 28.38 1.09 -5.61
C GLU A 78 27.66 -0.26 -5.74
N LEU A 79 26.48 -0.39 -5.15
CA LEU A 79 25.67 -1.60 -5.25
C LEU A 79 25.11 -1.79 -6.67
N VAL A 80 24.75 -0.70 -7.36
CA VAL A 80 24.32 -0.74 -8.76
C VAL A 80 25.51 -1.08 -9.66
N LYS A 81 26.66 -0.40 -9.50
CA LYS A 81 27.90 -0.66 -10.25
C LYS A 81 28.40 -2.09 -10.10
N SER A 82 28.17 -2.70 -8.94
CA SER A 82 28.56 -4.11 -8.69
C SER A 82 27.51 -5.14 -9.15
N GLY A 83 26.37 -4.70 -9.73
CA GLY A 83 25.29 -5.56 -10.20
C GLY A 83 24.48 -6.25 -9.08
N ARG A 84 24.56 -5.77 -7.86
CA ARG A 84 23.81 -6.32 -6.71
C ARG A 84 22.41 -5.77 -6.59
N VAL A 85 22.16 -4.56 -7.09
CA VAL A 85 20.87 -3.88 -7.09
C VAL A 85 20.74 -3.15 -8.42
N GLU A 86 19.52 -3.00 -8.92
CA GLU A 86 19.22 -2.22 -10.12
C GLU A 86 18.96 -0.76 -9.75
N ALA A 87 19.35 0.18 -10.63
CA ALA A 87 18.98 1.58 -10.51
C ALA A 87 17.45 1.75 -10.59
N GLY A 88 16.90 2.72 -9.87
CA GLY A 88 15.46 2.98 -9.80
C GLY A 88 14.71 2.14 -8.76
N ILE A 89 15.37 1.16 -8.10
CA ILE A 89 14.77 0.47 -6.95
C ILE A 89 14.77 1.40 -5.75
N MET A 90 13.65 1.42 -5.00
CA MET A 90 13.54 2.22 -3.77
C MET A 90 14.53 1.71 -2.72
N LYS A 91 15.37 2.61 -2.23
CA LYS A 91 16.38 2.37 -1.21
C LYS A 91 15.83 2.62 0.19
N LYS A 92 14.98 3.63 0.32
CA LYS A 92 14.37 4.04 1.57
C LYS A 92 13.07 4.79 1.30
N GLY A 93 12.04 4.61 2.13
CA GLY A 93 10.79 5.35 2.01
C GLY A 93 9.55 4.56 2.37
N VAL A 94 8.39 5.15 2.05
CA VAL A 94 7.07 4.54 2.26
C VAL A 94 6.30 4.50 0.95
N ILE A 95 5.75 3.33 0.62
CA ILE A 95 4.79 3.15 -0.47
C ILE A 95 3.47 2.73 0.15
N VAL A 96 2.52 3.65 0.26
CA VAL A 96 1.19 3.33 0.78
C VAL A 96 0.36 2.67 -0.32
N ARG A 97 -0.15 1.48 -0.05
CA ARG A 97 -0.98 0.73 -0.99
C ARG A 97 -2.45 0.92 -0.67
N HIS A 98 -3.25 1.18 -1.69
CA HIS A 98 -4.70 1.25 -1.60
C HIS A 98 -5.35 0.31 -2.61
N LEU A 99 -6.07 -0.70 -2.12
CA LEU A 99 -6.85 -1.61 -2.94
C LEU A 99 -8.27 -1.05 -3.12
N VAL A 100 -8.62 -0.70 -4.34
CA VAL A 100 -9.98 -0.27 -4.68
C VAL A 100 -10.92 -1.46 -4.56
N LEU A 101 -11.99 -1.32 -3.77
CA LEU A 101 -13.01 -2.33 -3.60
C LEU A 101 -14.29 -1.98 -4.40
N PRO A 102 -15.07 -2.99 -4.83
CA PRO A 102 -16.31 -2.76 -5.56
C PRO A 102 -17.29 -1.91 -4.75
N GLY A 103 -17.83 -0.86 -5.37
CA GLY A 103 -18.85 0.00 -4.76
C GLY A 103 -18.34 1.00 -3.71
N THR A 104 -17.03 1.08 -3.46
CA THR A 104 -16.46 1.96 -2.41
C THR A 104 -15.62 3.11 -2.97
N THR A 105 -15.82 3.51 -4.21
CA THR A 105 -15.04 4.57 -4.88
C THR A 105 -15.00 5.89 -4.11
N LYS A 106 -16.08 6.21 -3.37
CA LYS A 106 -16.13 7.41 -2.53
C LYS A 106 -15.12 7.34 -1.38
N ASP A 107 -15.02 6.21 -0.72
CA ASP A 107 -14.05 5.99 0.36
C ASP A 107 -12.63 5.93 -0.20
N SER A 108 -12.42 5.26 -1.34
CA SER A 108 -11.13 5.24 -2.03
C SER A 108 -10.62 6.65 -2.34
N LYS A 109 -11.50 7.53 -2.86
CA LYS A 109 -11.16 8.95 -3.09
C LYS A 109 -10.81 9.69 -1.81
N ALA A 110 -11.50 9.39 -0.70
CA ALA A 110 -11.19 9.98 0.61
C ALA A 110 -9.82 9.48 1.13
N VAL A 111 -9.47 8.22 0.91
CA VAL A 111 -8.13 7.68 1.21
C VAL A 111 -7.06 8.43 0.43
N ILE A 112 -7.21 8.52 -0.90
CA ILE A 112 -6.24 9.22 -1.76
C ILE A 112 -6.09 10.68 -1.35
N LYS A 113 -7.21 11.38 -1.13
CA LYS A 113 -7.19 12.77 -0.68
C LYS A 113 -6.44 12.92 0.64
N TYR A 114 -6.72 12.08 1.62
CA TYR A 114 -6.03 12.11 2.93
C TYR A 114 -4.52 11.92 2.76
N LEU A 115 -4.10 10.96 1.96
CA LEU A 115 -2.68 10.66 1.75
C LEU A 115 -1.96 11.84 1.07
N LEU A 116 -2.57 12.42 0.03
CA LEU A 116 -2.00 13.58 -0.68
C LEU A 116 -1.97 14.83 0.20
N ASP A 117 -3.07 15.14 0.91
CA ASP A 117 -3.13 16.31 1.80
C ASP A 117 -2.15 16.21 2.98
N THR A 118 -1.85 14.98 3.44
CA THR A 118 -1.02 14.77 4.63
C THR A 118 0.46 14.67 4.31
N TYR A 119 0.81 13.96 3.22
CA TYR A 119 2.19 13.57 2.93
C TYR A 119 2.71 14.15 1.61
N GLY A 120 1.83 14.48 0.65
CA GLY A 120 2.27 14.97 -0.67
C GLY A 120 3.30 14.04 -1.31
N ASP A 121 4.46 14.59 -1.62
CA ASP A 121 5.58 13.87 -2.27
C ASP A 121 6.49 13.12 -1.28
N GLU A 122 6.16 13.08 0.02
CA GLU A 122 6.95 12.35 1.03
C GLU A 122 6.71 10.84 1.00
N ILE A 123 5.70 10.39 0.25
CA ILE A 123 5.37 8.97 0.05
C ILE A 123 5.10 8.67 -1.42
N TYR A 124 5.10 7.38 -1.75
CA TYR A 124 4.49 6.85 -2.97
C TYR A 124 3.12 6.28 -2.65
N ILE A 125 2.18 6.38 -3.59
CA ILE A 125 0.84 5.80 -3.47
C ILE A 125 0.65 4.77 -4.57
N SER A 126 0.36 3.51 -4.20
CA SER A 126 0.03 2.44 -5.13
C SER A 126 -1.47 2.19 -5.14
N ILE A 127 -2.14 2.52 -6.26
CA ILE A 127 -3.58 2.30 -6.45
C ILE A 127 -3.76 0.97 -7.17
N MET A 128 -4.39 0.00 -6.49
CA MET A 128 -4.50 -1.38 -6.96
C MET A 128 -5.95 -1.75 -7.30
N SER A 129 -6.13 -2.54 -8.38
CA SER A 129 -7.42 -3.07 -8.84
C SER A 129 -7.61 -4.58 -8.57
N GLN A 130 -6.63 -5.24 -7.97
CA GLN A 130 -6.50 -6.71 -7.88
C GLN A 130 -7.44 -7.37 -6.86
N TYR A 131 -8.62 -6.79 -6.61
CA TYR A 131 -9.59 -7.42 -5.72
C TYR A 131 -10.17 -8.68 -6.36
N THR A 132 -9.99 -9.83 -5.69
CA THR A 132 -10.60 -11.11 -6.05
C THR A 132 -11.63 -11.50 -4.99
N PRO A 133 -12.90 -11.76 -5.38
CA PRO A 133 -13.93 -12.19 -4.45
C PRO A 133 -13.60 -13.56 -3.83
N PHE A 134 -13.63 -13.67 -2.51
CA PHE A 134 -13.50 -14.95 -1.81
C PHE A 134 -14.81 -15.73 -1.87
N GLU A 135 -14.73 -17.06 -1.84
CA GLU A 135 -15.89 -17.98 -1.85
C GLU A 135 -16.95 -17.60 -0.80
N ARG A 136 -16.50 -17.26 0.42
CA ARG A 136 -17.39 -16.84 1.53
C ARG A 136 -18.15 -15.54 1.27
N LEU A 137 -17.72 -14.75 0.28
CA LEU A 137 -18.32 -13.46 -0.09
C LEU A 137 -19.26 -13.55 -1.30
N LYS A 138 -19.50 -14.73 -1.87
CA LYS A 138 -20.35 -14.92 -3.05
C LYS A 138 -21.78 -14.34 -2.90
N LYS A 139 -22.27 -14.26 -1.66
CA LYS A 139 -23.60 -13.68 -1.36
C LYS A 139 -23.55 -12.21 -0.94
N HIS A 140 -22.36 -11.64 -0.85
CA HIS A 140 -22.23 -10.23 -0.46
C HIS A 140 -22.63 -9.31 -1.63
N PRO A 141 -23.49 -8.29 -1.43
CA PRO A 141 -24.05 -7.50 -2.54
C PRO A 141 -22.99 -6.76 -3.36
N LEU A 142 -21.87 -6.37 -2.77
CA LEU A 142 -20.79 -5.65 -3.45
C LEU A 142 -19.54 -6.53 -3.63
N LEU A 143 -19.07 -7.18 -2.56
CA LEU A 143 -17.79 -7.90 -2.56
C LEU A 143 -17.85 -9.27 -3.27
N SER A 144 -19.01 -9.67 -3.83
CA SER A 144 -19.16 -10.88 -4.66
C SER A 144 -18.62 -10.73 -6.08
N ARG A 145 -18.20 -9.53 -6.49
CA ARG A 145 -17.70 -9.23 -7.83
C ARG A 145 -16.34 -8.53 -7.79
N LYS A 146 -15.62 -8.55 -8.88
CA LYS A 146 -14.42 -7.74 -9.07
C LYS A 146 -14.78 -6.25 -9.16
N VAL A 147 -13.80 -5.38 -8.93
CA VAL A 147 -13.92 -3.95 -9.22
C VAL A 147 -14.07 -3.77 -10.73
N THR A 148 -14.93 -2.86 -11.16
CA THR A 148 -15.09 -2.54 -12.58
C THR A 148 -14.02 -1.55 -13.02
N ARG A 149 -13.65 -1.58 -14.31
CA ARG A 149 -12.74 -0.59 -14.90
C ARG A 149 -13.21 0.86 -14.65
N LYS A 150 -14.53 1.10 -14.72
CA LYS A 150 -15.12 2.42 -14.44
C LYS A 150 -14.89 2.87 -12.99
N GLU A 151 -15.05 1.96 -12.02
CA GLU A 151 -14.80 2.25 -10.61
C GLU A 151 -13.32 2.56 -10.38
N TYR A 152 -12.44 1.72 -10.90
CA TYR A 152 -11.00 1.91 -10.77
C TYR A 152 -10.53 3.23 -11.41
N ASN A 153 -10.86 3.45 -12.69
CA ASN A 153 -10.48 4.67 -13.41
C ASN A 153 -11.00 5.92 -12.70
N SER A 154 -12.23 5.89 -12.15
CA SER A 154 -12.77 7.03 -11.38
C SER A 154 -11.92 7.39 -10.15
N VAL A 155 -11.21 6.43 -9.55
CA VAL A 155 -10.29 6.69 -8.43
C VAL A 155 -8.95 7.20 -8.95
N VAL A 156 -8.44 6.61 -10.03
CA VAL A 156 -7.19 7.02 -10.70
C VAL A 156 -7.31 8.45 -11.24
N ASP A 157 -8.39 8.74 -11.99
CA ASP A 157 -8.65 10.10 -12.52
C ASP A 157 -8.68 11.13 -11.39
N TYR A 158 -9.36 10.79 -10.28
CA TYR A 158 -9.39 11.66 -9.11
C TYR A 158 -8.00 11.88 -8.49
N ALA A 159 -7.16 10.86 -8.44
CA ALA A 159 -5.78 11.01 -7.93
C ALA A 159 -4.96 11.94 -8.83
N ILE A 160 -5.13 11.82 -10.16
CA ILE A 160 -4.49 12.70 -11.15
C ILE A 160 -4.99 14.14 -11.00
N ASP A 161 -6.29 14.34 -10.89
CA ASP A 161 -6.91 15.66 -10.68
C ASP A 161 -6.44 16.34 -9.38
N CYS A 162 -6.13 15.53 -8.35
CA CYS A 162 -5.55 16.00 -7.08
C CYS A 162 -4.04 16.26 -7.16
N GLY A 163 -3.39 16.00 -8.32
CA GLY A 163 -1.97 16.29 -8.53
C GLY A 163 -1.01 15.26 -7.95
N ILE A 164 -1.36 13.97 -8.01
CA ILE A 164 -0.43 12.90 -7.60
C ILE A 164 0.82 12.93 -8.49
N ASN A 165 2.01 13.06 -7.90
CA ASN A 165 3.29 13.00 -8.61
C ASN A 165 3.96 11.63 -8.41
N ASN A 166 3.88 11.08 -7.19
CA ASN A 166 4.50 9.83 -6.79
C ASN A 166 3.45 8.71 -6.71
N GLY A 167 3.11 8.11 -7.84
CA GLY A 167 2.06 7.09 -7.91
C GLY A 167 2.42 5.90 -8.77
N PHE A 168 2.02 4.70 -8.30
CA PHE A 168 1.99 3.48 -9.10
C PHE A 168 0.54 3.18 -9.46
N ILE A 169 0.23 3.23 -10.75
CA ILE A 169 -1.09 2.95 -11.31
C ILE A 169 -0.97 1.68 -12.13
N GLN A 170 -1.82 0.70 -11.88
CA GLN A 170 -1.84 -0.52 -12.69
C GLN A 170 -2.57 -0.27 -14.01
N GLU A 171 -1.83 -0.36 -15.12
CA GLU A 171 -2.40 -0.39 -16.46
C GLU A 171 -2.67 -1.83 -16.90
N GLY A 172 -3.91 -2.13 -17.31
CA GLY A 172 -4.27 -3.42 -17.92
C GLY A 172 -5.26 -4.27 -17.13
N ASP A 173 -5.69 -5.38 -17.74
CA ASP A 173 -6.54 -6.40 -17.14
C ASP A 173 -5.68 -7.28 -16.20
N VAL A 174 -5.45 -6.83 -14.98
CA VAL A 174 -4.60 -7.58 -14.07
C VAL A 174 -5.40 -8.02 -12.84
N ALA A 175 -6.03 -9.14 -12.97
CA ALA A 175 -6.29 -10.03 -11.86
C ALA A 175 -6.15 -11.46 -12.39
N GLU A 176 -4.93 -11.85 -12.74
CA GLU A 176 -4.61 -13.26 -12.85
C GLU A 176 -4.48 -13.82 -11.44
N GLU A 177 -5.12 -14.95 -11.19
CA GLU A 177 -5.09 -15.67 -9.89
C GLU A 177 -3.67 -16.01 -9.42
N SER A 178 -2.67 -15.93 -10.32
CA SER A 178 -1.25 -16.24 -10.06
C SER A 178 -0.53 -15.33 -9.06
N PHE A 179 -1.12 -14.19 -8.66
CA PHE A 179 -0.54 -13.28 -7.68
C PHE A 179 -1.05 -13.48 -6.24
N ILE A 180 -1.98 -14.39 -6.04
CA ILE A 180 -2.45 -14.77 -4.69
C ILE A 180 -1.74 -16.09 -4.36
N PRO A 181 -0.77 -16.11 -3.42
CA PRO A 181 -0.20 -17.38 -2.99
C PRO A 181 -1.32 -18.24 -2.39
N GLU A 182 -1.38 -19.50 -2.81
CA GLU A 182 -2.19 -20.49 -2.10
C GLU A 182 -1.61 -20.61 -0.69
N PHE A 183 -2.42 -20.26 0.31
CA PHE A 183 -2.08 -20.48 1.71
C PHE A 183 -2.38 -21.94 2.06
N ASP A 184 -1.54 -22.84 1.58
CA ASP A 184 -1.65 -24.29 1.78
C ASP A 184 -0.93 -24.80 3.01
N TYR A 185 -0.33 -23.89 3.80
CA TYR A 185 0.51 -24.19 4.96
C TYR A 185 1.80 -24.98 4.65
N GLU A 186 2.20 -25.12 3.39
CA GLU A 186 3.50 -25.67 3.06
C GLU A 186 4.61 -24.67 3.43
N GLY A 187 5.46 -25.07 4.37
CA GLY A 187 6.64 -24.28 4.76
C GLY A 187 6.59 -23.65 6.16
N ILE A 188 5.67 -24.10 7.02
CA ILE A 188 5.71 -23.80 8.46
C ILE A 188 6.28 -25.02 9.22
#